data_472965d7330a9df58e6feee6beb2bebf
#
_entry.id   472965d7330a9df58e6feee6beb2bebf
#
_cell.length_a   1.000
_cell.length_b   1.000
_cell.length_c   1.000
_cell.angle_alpha   90.00
_cell.angle_beta   90.00
_cell.angle_gamma   90.00
#
_symmetry.space_group_name_H-M   'P 1'
#
loop_
_entity.id
_entity.type
_entity.pdbx_description
1 polymer ?
#
loop_
_entity_poly.entity_id
_entity_poly.type
_entity_poly.pdbx_seq_one_letter_code
_entity_poly.pdbx_strand_id
1 'polypeptide(L)'
;MSFFEYASFIEFKNVFYTQMSLFEYFGQSNTAGKFILFILLICSILAWSVIIGKLLQIRRLEQLNQRHQLELNKSNGILQLDLEHLSNQAGPHAGITEVALKAYARYASVGHNGERAELDLLMGHIDNAVARSVAEESLKYEEKMVLLGSIVTGAPFLGLLGTVWGVMDAFGAMSTASSASLQALAPGVSGALLTTV
;
A
#
# COMPACT_ATOMS: atom_id res chain seq x y z
N MET A 1 -23.93 3.39 36.88
CA MET A 1 -22.92 2.71 36.02
C MET A 1 -23.70 1.79 35.11
N SER A 2 -23.77 2.11 33.82
CA SER A 2 -24.59 1.36 32.87
C SER A 2 -23.90 0.04 32.50
N PHE A 3 -24.69 -0.97 32.13
CA PHE A 3 -24.20 -2.29 31.69
C PHE A 3 -23.16 -2.18 30.55
N PHE A 4 -23.26 -1.12 29.76
CA PHE A 4 -22.32 -0.80 28.69
C PHE A 4 -20.93 -0.34 29.18
N GLU A 5 -20.86 0.44 30.26
CA GLU A 5 -19.58 0.86 30.87
C GLU A 5 -18.86 -0.32 31.52
N TYR A 6 -19.62 -1.26 32.10
CA TYR A 6 -19.03 -2.46 32.72
C TYR A 6 -18.47 -3.43 31.68
N ALA A 7 -19.15 -3.58 30.54
CA ALA A 7 -18.69 -4.41 29.43
C ALA A 7 -17.41 -3.84 28.79
N SER A 8 -17.36 -2.53 28.53
CA SER A 8 -16.17 -1.89 27.96
C SER A 8 -14.96 -1.91 28.91
N PHE A 9 -15.20 -1.84 30.24
CA PHE A 9 -14.16 -1.96 31.26
C PHE A 9 -13.59 -3.38 31.35
N ILE A 10 -14.43 -4.42 31.19
CA ILE A 10 -13.98 -5.83 31.16
C ILE A 10 -13.17 -6.08 29.87
N GLU A 11 -13.61 -5.61 28.71
CA GLU A 11 -12.86 -5.72 27.47
C GLU A 11 -11.51 -5.02 27.58
N PHE A 12 -11.47 -3.80 28.06
CA PHE A 12 -10.21 -3.06 28.26
C PHE A 12 -9.26 -3.78 29.22
N LYS A 13 -9.79 -4.33 30.31
CA LYS A 13 -9.04 -5.11 31.29
C LYS A 13 -8.47 -6.39 30.68
N ASN A 14 -9.25 -7.12 29.88
CA ASN A 14 -8.82 -8.33 29.22
C ASN A 14 -7.73 -8.02 28.17
N VAL A 15 -7.90 -6.96 27.38
CA VAL A 15 -6.87 -6.50 26.41
C VAL A 15 -5.59 -6.13 27.14
N PHE A 16 -5.66 -5.45 28.28
CA PHE A 16 -4.49 -5.04 29.08
C PHE A 16 -3.75 -6.25 29.68
N TYR A 17 -4.48 -7.24 30.21
CA TYR A 17 -3.87 -8.49 30.72
C TYR A 17 -3.26 -9.34 29.59
N THR A 18 -3.89 -9.37 28.43
CA THR A 18 -3.33 -10.05 27.24
C THR A 18 -2.04 -9.38 26.78
N GLN A 19 -1.97 -8.06 26.82
CA GLN A 19 -0.76 -7.30 26.50
C GLN A 19 0.39 -7.57 27.50
N MET A 20 0.11 -7.64 28.80
CA MET A 20 1.12 -7.99 29.79
C MET A 20 1.67 -9.41 29.58
N SER A 21 0.81 -10.37 29.27
CA SER A 21 1.26 -11.74 28.98
C SER A 21 2.13 -11.82 27.72
N LEU A 22 1.84 -11.03 26.67
CA LEU A 22 2.65 -10.96 25.45
C LEU A 22 4.08 -10.47 25.73
N PHE A 23 4.26 -9.45 26.59
CA PHE A 23 5.59 -8.98 27.00
C PHE A 23 6.36 -10.03 27.80
N GLU A 24 5.70 -10.80 28.61
CA GLU A 24 6.30 -11.86 29.41
C GLU A 24 6.79 -13.03 28.51
N TYR A 25 5.94 -13.41 27.53
CA TYR A 25 6.32 -14.40 26.51
C TYR A 25 7.43 -13.90 25.58
N PHE A 26 7.47 -12.61 25.24
CA PHE A 26 8.57 -12.00 24.50
C PHE A 26 9.90 -12.11 25.28
N GLY A 27 9.87 -11.93 26.61
CA GLY A 27 11.04 -12.11 27.48
C GLY A 27 11.62 -13.54 27.40
N GLN A 28 10.74 -14.55 27.34
CA GLN A 28 11.09 -15.97 27.30
C GLN A 28 11.40 -16.48 25.88
N SER A 29 11.12 -15.70 24.84
CA SER A 29 11.37 -16.08 23.46
C SER A 29 12.87 -16.14 23.16
N ASN A 30 13.25 -17.06 22.27
CA ASN A 30 14.61 -17.24 21.78
C ASN A 30 15.12 -16.03 21.00
N THR A 31 16.44 -15.88 20.89
CA THR A 31 17.10 -14.79 20.15
C THR A 31 16.63 -14.72 18.70
N ALA A 32 16.43 -15.89 18.03
CA ALA A 32 15.91 -15.94 16.66
C ALA A 32 14.46 -15.44 16.56
N GLY A 33 13.60 -15.84 17.50
CA GLY A 33 12.21 -15.36 17.57
C GLY A 33 12.13 -13.84 17.77
N LYS A 34 12.95 -13.29 18.67
CA LYS A 34 13.07 -11.83 18.88
C LYS A 34 13.48 -11.08 17.62
N PHE A 35 14.45 -11.64 16.86
CA PHE A 35 14.92 -11.06 15.61
C PHE A 35 13.84 -11.05 14.53
N ILE A 36 13.09 -12.15 14.40
CA ILE A 36 11.96 -12.25 13.45
C ILE A 36 10.85 -11.26 13.81
N LEU A 37 10.47 -11.17 15.09
CA LEU A 37 9.49 -10.19 15.57
C LEU A 37 9.93 -8.75 15.30
N PHE A 38 11.21 -8.45 15.45
CA PHE A 38 11.75 -7.13 15.14
C PHE A 38 11.65 -6.80 13.65
N ILE A 39 11.95 -7.76 12.76
CA ILE A 39 11.77 -7.60 11.32
C ILE A 39 10.30 -7.37 10.98
N LEU A 40 9.38 -8.16 11.53
CA LEU A 40 7.94 -8.02 11.30
C LEU A 40 7.43 -6.65 11.77
N LEU A 41 7.93 -6.14 12.90
CA LEU A 41 7.60 -4.80 13.39
C LEU A 41 8.06 -3.71 12.42
N ILE A 42 9.28 -3.81 11.88
CA ILE A 42 9.78 -2.90 10.85
C ILE A 42 8.88 -2.98 9.60
N CYS A 43 8.58 -4.18 9.12
CA CYS A 43 7.69 -4.39 7.97
C CYS A 43 6.30 -3.77 8.22
N SER A 44 5.75 -3.90 9.42
CA SER A 44 4.49 -3.28 9.82
C SER A 44 4.54 -1.76 9.74
N ILE A 45 5.57 -1.13 10.29
CA ILE A 45 5.77 0.33 10.24
C ILE A 45 5.87 0.81 8.79
N LEU A 46 6.66 0.10 7.96
CA LEU A 46 6.80 0.43 6.53
C LEU A 46 5.47 0.28 5.79
N ALA A 47 4.71 -0.79 6.03
CA ALA A 47 3.40 -1.00 5.43
C ALA A 47 2.43 0.13 5.77
N TRP A 48 2.33 0.49 7.05
CA TRP A 48 1.49 1.61 7.49
C TRP A 48 1.91 2.94 6.89
N SER A 49 3.21 3.20 6.79
CA SER A 49 3.76 4.41 6.15
C SER A 49 3.33 4.51 4.68
N VAL A 50 3.41 3.41 3.93
CA VAL A 50 2.98 3.35 2.53
C VAL A 50 1.47 3.52 2.41
N ILE A 51 0.68 2.85 3.24
CA ILE A 51 -0.79 2.92 3.23
C ILE A 51 -1.25 4.36 3.49
N ILE A 52 -0.75 4.99 4.56
CA ILE A 52 -1.12 6.37 4.91
C ILE A 52 -0.71 7.33 3.79
N GLY A 53 0.51 7.20 3.27
CA GLY A 53 1.00 8.01 2.16
C GLY A 53 0.12 7.88 0.92
N LYS A 54 -0.31 6.67 0.58
CA LYS A 54 -1.22 6.41 -0.55
C LYS A 54 -2.62 6.97 -0.34
N LEU A 55 -3.18 6.83 0.85
CA LEU A 55 -4.50 7.40 1.17
C LEU A 55 -4.49 8.93 1.03
N LEU A 56 -3.45 9.59 1.53
CA LEU A 56 -3.30 11.04 1.41
C LEU A 56 -3.11 11.46 -0.06
N GLN A 57 -2.31 10.71 -0.83
CA GLN A 57 -2.09 10.95 -2.24
C GLN A 57 -3.40 10.85 -3.03
N ILE A 58 -4.18 9.77 -2.84
CA ILE A 58 -5.46 9.55 -3.53
C ILE A 58 -6.44 10.69 -3.23
N ARG A 59 -6.60 11.07 -1.96
CA ARG A 59 -7.48 12.19 -1.58
C ARG A 59 -7.07 13.50 -2.24
N ARG A 60 -5.77 13.79 -2.29
CA ARG A 60 -5.26 15.00 -2.96
C ARG A 60 -5.55 14.98 -4.46
N LEU A 61 -5.34 13.83 -5.11
CA LEU A 61 -5.59 13.66 -6.55
C LEU A 61 -7.07 13.81 -6.90
N GLU A 62 -7.95 13.24 -6.08
CA GLU A 62 -9.38 13.36 -6.25
C GLU A 62 -9.84 14.83 -6.22
N GLN A 63 -9.33 15.61 -5.27
CA GLN A 63 -9.62 17.04 -5.18
C GLN A 63 -9.11 17.82 -6.42
N LEU A 64 -7.91 17.49 -6.91
CA LEU A 64 -7.34 18.13 -8.10
C LEU A 64 -8.14 17.76 -9.36
N ASN A 65 -8.50 16.51 -9.51
CA ASN A 65 -9.31 16.04 -10.64
C ASN A 65 -10.70 16.65 -10.65
N GLN A 66 -11.36 16.78 -9.49
CA GLN A 66 -12.66 17.44 -9.38
C GLN A 66 -12.59 18.91 -9.80
N ARG A 67 -11.55 19.63 -9.38
CA ARG A 67 -11.35 21.04 -9.79
C ARG A 67 -11.18 21.15 -11.30
N HIS A 68 -10.33 20.32 -11.89
CA HIS A 68 -10.11 20.31 -13.33
C HIS A 68 -11.41 19.98 -14.09
N GLN A 69 -12.20 19.02 -13.62
CA GLN A 69 -13.48 18.65 -14.23
C GLN A 69 -14.51 19.78 -14.17
N LEU A 70 -14.53 20.55 -13.09
CA LEU A 70 -15.39 21.73 -12.98
C LEU A 70 -14.99 22.84 -13.97
N GLU A 71 -13.70 23.02 -14.22
CA GLU A 71 -13.21 23.99 -15.20
C GLU A 71 -13.52 23.53 -16.63
N LEU A 72 -13.33 22.24 -16.94
CA LEU A 72 -13.75 21.66 -18.22
C LEU A 72 -15.24 21.87 -18.51
N ASN A 73 -16.09 21.68 -17.51
CA ASN A 73 -17.54 21.85 -17.66
C ASN A 73 -17.95 23.33 -17.82
N LYS A 74 -17.14 24.29 -17.37
CA LYS A 74 -17.38 25.74 -17.56
C LYS A 74 -16.90 26.24 -18.91
N SER A 75 -15.90 25.58 -19.50
CA SER A 75 -15.40 25.91 -20.84
C SER A 75 -16.34 25.33 -21.90
N ASN A 76 -16.60 26.12 -22.95
CA ASN A 76 -17.45 25.69 -24.07
C ASN A 76 -16.79 24.62 -24.99
N GLY A 77 -15.78 23.93 -24.49
CA GLY A 77 -15.08 22.85 -25.19
C GLY A 77 -13.60 22.77 -24.81
N ILE A 78 -13.03 21.58 -24.92
CA ILE A 78 -11.64 21.28 -24.56
C ILE A 78 -10.66 22.10 -25.41
N LEU A 79 -11.01 22.41 -26.67
CA LEU A 79 -10.17 23.17 -27.61
C LEU A 79 -10.02 24.67 -27.26
N GLN A 80 -10.86 25.21 -26.37
CA GLN A 80 -10.78 26.60 -25.93
C GLN A 80 -9.94 26.78 -24.65
N LEU A 81 -9.44 25.67 -24.08
CA LEU A 81 -8.57 25.73 -22.91
C LEU A 81 -7.17 26.22 -23.32
N ASP A 82 -6.66 27.17 -22.54
CA ASP A 82 -5.31 27.67 -22.71
C ASP A 82 -4.28 26.62 -22.26
N LEU A 83 -3.39 26.21 -23.17
CA LEU A 83 -2.32 25.24 -22.89
C LEU A 83 -1.40 25.69 -21.75
N GLU A 84 -1.16 27.01 -21.64
CA GLU A 84 -0.31 27.56 -20.59
C GLU A 84 -0.98 27.44 -19.21
N HIS A 85 -2.30 27.60 -19.16
CA HIS A 85 -3.08 27.41 -17.95
C HIS A 85 -3.13 25.93 -17.53
N LEU A 86 -3.29 25.00 -18.47
CA LEU A 86 -3.28 23.54 -18.23
C LEU A 86 -1.94 23.04 -17.73
N SER A 87 -0.81 23.54 -18.30
CA SER A 87 0.52 23.11 -17.89
C SER A 87 0.84 23.52 -16.44
N ASN A 88 0.18 24.54 -15.91
CA ASN A 88 0.31 24.99 -14.52
C ASN A 88 -0.64 24.27 -13.57
N GLN A 89 -1.61 23.49 -14.09
CA GLN A 89 -2.52 22.72 -13.25
C GLN A 89 -1.86 21.42 -12.81
N ALA A 90 -1.97 21.13 -11.50
CA ALA A 90 -1.50 19.88 -10.94
C ALA A 90 -2.62 18.82 -10.98
N GLY A 91 -2.30 17.62 -11.48
CA GLY A 91 -3.20 16.48 -11.43
C GLY A 91 -3.15 15.63 -12.71
N PRO A 92 -3.45 14.33 -12.61
CA PRO A 92 -3.36 13.41 -13.76
C PRO A 92 -4.33 13.77 -14.88
N HIS A 93 -5.55 14.20 -14.56
CA HIS A 93 -6.53 14.60 -15.58
C HIS A 93 -6.07 15.82 -16.37
N ALA A 94 -5.50 16.82 -15.71
CA ALA A 94 -4.96 18.00 -16.38
C ALA A 94 -3.79 17.61 -17.31
N GLY A 95 -2.87 16.77 -16.84
CA GLY A 95 -1.75 16.28 -17.65
C GLY A 95 -2.19 15.48 -18.87
N ILE A 96 -3.16 14.61 -18.75
CA ILE A 96 -3.72 13.84 -19.88
C ILE A 96 -4.41 14.81 -20.88
N THR A 97 -5.18 15.77 -20.40
CA THR A 97 -5.84 16.78 -21.26
C THR A 97 -4.81 17.64 -22.00
N GLU A 98 -3.74 18.05 -21.33
CA GLU A 98 -2.61 18.77 -21.94
C GLU A 98 -1.93 17.98 -23.06
N VAL A 99 -1.67 16.66 -22.83
CA VAL A 99 -1.08 15.78 -23.83
C VAL A 99 -2.00 15.64 -25.05
N ALA A 100 -3.31 15.48 -24.83
CA ALA A 100 -4.29 15.39 -25.91
C ALA A 100 -4.33 16.68 -26.75
N LEU A 101 -4.36 17.85 -26.10
CA LEU A 101 -4.34 19.15 -26.79
C LEU A 101 -3.03 19.40 -27.54
N LYS A 102 -1.90 19.04 -26.97
CA LYS A 102 -0.60 19.14 -27.67
C LYS A 102 -0.54 18.23 -28.88
N ALA A 103 -1.08 17.01 -28.80
CA ALA A 103 -1.15 16.09 -29.93
C ALA A 103 -2.04 16.67 -31.04
N TYR A 104 -3.21 17.24 -30.68
CA TYR A 104 -4.10 17.92 -31.62
C TYR A 104 -3.44 19.13 -32.26
N ALA A 105 -2.83 20.04 -31.49
CA ALA A 105 -2.19 21.26 -31.99
C ALA A 105 -1.03 20.95 -32.93
N ARG A 106 -0.23 19.92 -32.64
CA ARG A 106 0.87 19.47 -33.51
C ARG A 106 0.35 18.98 -34.87
N TYR A 107 -0.75 18.25 -34.88
CA TYR A 107 -1.37 17.77 -36.11
C TYR A 107 -2.00 18.94 -36.90
N ALA A 108 -2.75 19.82 -36.24
CA ALA A 108 -3.40 20.96 -36.85
C ALA A 108 -2.40 21.93 -37.49
N SER A 109 -1.15 22.03 -36.98
CA SER A 109 -0.10 22.90 -37.55
C SER A 109 0.46 22.43 -38.89
N VAL A 110 0.18 21.18 -39.32
CA VAL A 110 0.74 20.59 -40.55
C VAL A 110 -0.12 20.90 -41.79
N GLY A 111 -1.28 21.56 -41.64
CA GLY A 111 -2.12 22.02 -42.77
C GLY A 111 -2.74 20.85 -43.56
N HIS A 112 -3.90 20.38 -43.15
CA HIS A 112 -4.56 19.22 -43.72
C HIS A 112 -5.83 19.63 -44.49
N ASN A 113 -6.16 18.91 -45.55
CA ASN A 113 -7.29 19.23 -46.45
C ASN A 113 -8.67 18.76 -45.96
N GLY A 114 -8.75 18.19 -44.72
CA GLY A 114 -10.02 17.83 -44.08
C GLY A 114 -10.68 16.54 -44.61
N GLU A 115 -9.93 15.65 -45.23
CA GLU A 115 -10.44 14.35 -45.64
C GLU A 115 -10.69 13.40 -44.47
N ARG A 116 -11.70 12.52 -44.57
CA ARG A 116 -12.05 11.58 -43.47
C ARG A 116 -10.88 10.70 -43.04
N ALA A 117 -10.03 10.28 -43.97
CA ALA A 117 -8.83 9.49 -43.66
C ALA A 117 -7.83 10.25 -42.76
N GLU A 118 -7.73 11.56 -42.90
CA GLU A 118 -6.89 12.42 -42.08
C GLU A 118 -7.45 12.58 -40.69
N LEU A 119 -8.77 12.65 -40.53
CA LEU A 119 -9.43 12.68 -39.21
C LEU A 119 -9.21 11.37 -38.43
N ASP A 120 -9.27 10.23 -39.09
CA ASP A 120 -9.00 8.93 -38.48
C ASP A 120 -7.53 8.81 -38.03
N LEU A 121 -6.59 9.33 -38.80
CA LEU A 121 -5.18 9.40 -38.41
C LEU A 121 -4.96 10.34 -37.21
N LEU A 122 -5.61 11.51 -37.19
CA LEU A 122 -5.57 12.43 -36.09
C LEU A 122 -6.07 11.79 -34.79
N MET A 123 -7.25 11.15 -34.84
CA MET A 123 -7.82 10.46 -33.70
C MET A 123 -6.88 9.35 -33.21
N GLY A 124 -6.30 8.56 -34.13
CA GLY A 124 -5.31 7.54 -33.76
C GLY A 124 -4.05 8.13 -33.08
N HIS A 125 -3.58 9.30 -33.50
CA HIS A 125 -2.45 9.98 -32.85
C HIS A 125 -2.80 10.49 -31.45
N ILE A 126 -4.00 11.07 -31.28
CA ILE A 126 -4.47 11.54 -29.98
C ILE A 126 -4.65 10.36 -29.03
N ASP A 127 -5.32 9.29 -29.49
CA ASP A 127 -5.57 8.09 -28.69
C ASP A 127 -4.27 7.44 -28.23
N ASN A 128 -3.28 7.32 -29.11
CA ASN A 128 -1.96 6.78 -28.74
C ASN A 128 -1.22 7.68 -27.73
N ALA A 129 -1.30 9.00 -27.88
CA ALA A 129 -0.68 9.94 -26.95
C ALA A 129 -1.34 9.89 -25.56
N VAL A 130 -2.68 9.84 -25.53
CA VAL A 130 -3.47 9.69 -24.30
C VAL A 130 -3.20 8.34 -23.63
N ALA A 131 -3.24 7.24 -24.40
CA ALA A 131 -2.97 5.90 -23.87
C ALA A 131 -1.57 5.80 -23.22
N ARG A 132 -0.56 6.41 -23.84
CA ARG A 132 0.79 6.48 -23.27
C ARG A 132 0.80 7.29 -21.98
N SER A 133 0.17 8.46 -21.96
CA SER A 133 0.10 9.31 -20.78
C SER A 133 -0.63 8.62 -19.63
N VAL A 134 -1.73 7.91 -19.91
CA VAL A 134 -2.45 7.10 -18.91
C VAL A 134 -1.56 5.98 -18.35
N ALA A 135 -0.81 5.28 -19.22
CA ALA A 135 0.11 4.24 -18.78
C ALA A 135 1.24 4.79 -17.90
N GLU A 136 1.84 5.93 -18.28
CA GLU A 136 2.87 6.61 -17.47
C GLU A 136 2.34 7.05 -16.11
N GLU A 137 1.13 7.63 -16.06
CA GLU A 137 0.50 7.99 -14.79
C GLU A 137 0.19 6.76 -13.93
N SER A 138 -0.32 5.67 -14.52
CA SER A 138 -0.59 4.42 -13.78
C SER A 138 0.67 3.86 -13.13
N LEU A 139 1.79 3.85 -13.84
CA LEU A 139 3.08 3.39 -13.29
C LEU A 139 3.51 4.20 -12.06
N LYS A 140 3.31 5.52 -12.05
CA LYS A 140 3.60 6.36 -10.89
C LYS A 140 2.77 5.97 -9.66
N TYR A 141 1.53 5.51 -9.88
CA TYR A 141 0.66 5.05 -8.78
C TYR A 141 1.00 3.65 -8.30
N GLU A 142 1.60 2.82 -9.14
CA GLU A 142 2.01 1.45 -8.78
C GLU A 142 3.36 1.39 -8.05
N GLU A 143 4.19 2.43 -8.15
CA GLU A 143 5.57 2.45 -7.70
C GLU A 143 5.81 1.90 -6.28
N LYS A 144 4.93 2.19 -5.31
CA LYS A 144 5.07 1.70 -3.93
C LYS A 144 4.24 0.46 -3.62
N MET A 145 3.39 0.02 -4.57
CA MET A 145 2.53 -1.15 -4.35
C MET A 145 3.31 -2.46 -4.40
N VAL A 146 4.39 -2.51 -5.16
CA VAL A 146 5.29 -3.67 -5.22
C VAL A 146 5.89 -3.97 -3.85
N LEU A 147 6.36 -2.93 -3.14
CA LEU A 147 6.88 -3.08 -1.77
C LEU A 147 5.80 -3.62 -0.83
N LEU A 148 4.60 -3.05 -0.88
CA LEU A 148 3.48 -3.49 -0.05
C LEU A 148 3.10 -4.95 -0.36
N GLY A 149 3.04 -5.32 -1.64
CA GLY A 149 2.79 -6.70 -2.08
C GLY A 149 3.86 -7.67 -1.56
N SER A 150 5.14 -7.28 -1.60
CA SER A 150 6.23 -8.09 -1.06
C SER A 150 6.12 -8.29 0.45
N ILE A 151 5.72 -7.28 1.21
CA ILE A 151 5.50 -7.38 2.66
C ILE A 151 4.31 -8.31 2.95
N VAL A 152 3.18 -8.14 2.25
CA VAL A 152 1.97 -8.94 2.44
C VAL A 152 2.20 -10.41 2.17
N THR A 153 2.99 -10.73 1.13
CA THR A 153 3.32 -12.13 0.80
C THR A 153 4.44 -12.68 1.69
N GLY A 154 5.43 -11.89 2.04
CA GLY A 154 6.60 -12.34 2.79
C GLY A 154 6.39 -12.44 4.30
N ALA A 155 5.59 -11.57 4.91
CA ALA A 155 5.39 -11.54 6.35
C ALA A 155 4.82 -12.86 6.93
N PRO A 156 3.83 -13.53 6.33
CA PRO A 156 3.36 -14.83 6.82
C PRO A 156 4.46 -15.92 6.79
N PHE A 157 5.33 -15.91 5.79
CA PHE A 157 6.45 -16.86 5.73
C PHE A 157 7.47 -16.61 6.84
N LEU A 158 7.73 -15.33 7.17
CA LEU A 158 8.58 -14.99 8.31
C LEU A 158 7.96 -15.44 9.63
N GLY A 159 6.64 -15.27 9.80
CA GLY A 159 5.93 -15.78 10.96
C GLY A 159 6.02 -17.31 11.08
N LEU A 160 5.79 -18.02 9.98
CA LEU A 160 5.93 -19.48 9.94
C LEU A 160 7.38 -19.94 10.25
N LEU A 161 8.38 -19.24 9.70
CA LEU A 161 9.79 -19.51 10.01
C LEU A 161 10.04 -19.37 11.51
N GLY A 162 9.46 -18.35 12.15
CA GLY A 162 9.57 -18.12 13.58
C GLY A 162 9.01 -19.26 14.42
N THR A 163 7.84 -19.81 14.04
CA THR A 163 7.27 -20.96 14.75
C THR A 163 8.09 -22.21 14.57
N VAL A 164 8.51 -22.53 13.36
CA VAL A 164 9.35 -23.73 13.09
C VAL A 164 10.66 -23.65 13.85
N TRP A 165 11.32 -22.50 13.83
CA TRP A 165 12.56 -22.28 14.56
C TRP A 165 12.37 -22.42 16.08
N GLY A 166 11.32 -21.79 16.64
CA GLY A 166 11.05 -21.86 18.07
C GLY A 166 10.71 -23.26 18.56
N VAL A 167 9.96 -24.04 17.76
CA VAL A 167 9.68 -25.45 18.08
C VAL A 167 10.96 -26.29 18.00
N MET A 168 11.76 -26.10 16.96
CA MET A 168 13.04 -26.82 16.82
C MET A 168 13.98 -26.56 18.02
N ASP A 169 14.05 -25.34 18.48
CA ASP A 169 14.87 -24.92 19.61
C ASP A 169 14.35 -25.51 20.93
N ALA A 170 13.02 -25.57 21.12
CA ALA A 170 12.38 -26.20 22.27
C ALA A 170 12.73 -27.71 22.34
N PHE A 171 12.69 -28.43 21.22
CA PHE A 171 13.09 -29.84 21.17
C PHE A 171 14.59 -30.00 21.35
N GLY A 172 15.41 -29.08 20.81
CA GLY A 172 16.85 -29.07 21.03
C GLY A 172 17.23 -28.97 22.53
N ALA A 173 16.57 -28.06 23.23
CA ALA A 173 16.75 -27.91 24.68
C ALA A 173 16.33 -29.16 25.47
N MET A 174 15.28 -29.87 25.06
CA MET A 174 14.82 -31.08 25.68
C MET A 174 15.81 -32.25 25.48
N SER A 175 16.46 -32.33 24.33
CA SER A 175 17.44 -33.39 24.04
C SER A 175 18.69 -33.34 24.94
N THR A 176 19.01 -32.17 25.48
CA THR A 176 20.16 -31.94 26.36
C THR A 176 19.80 -31.98 27.85
N ALA A 177 18.50 -31.98 28.20
CA ALA A 177 18.02 -32.01 29.57
C ALA A 177 18.00 -33.46 30.10
N SER A 178 18.47 -33.69 31.31
CA SER A 178 18.48 -34.99 31.98
C SER A 178 17.09 -35.54 32.33
N SER A 179 16.02 -34.73 32.21
CA SER A 179 14.63 -35.13 32.39
C SER A 179 13.75 -34.48 31.31
N ALA A 180 13.23 -35.30 30.41
CA ALA A 180 12.28 -34.88 29.38
C ALA A 180 10.88 -34.61 30.01
N SER A 181 10.58 -33.38 30.41
CA SER A 181 9.29 -33.02 30.92
C SER A 181 8.55 -32.11 29.94
N LEU A 182 7.24 -32.33 29.75
CA LEU A 182 6.38 -31.45 28.95
C LEU A 182 6.38 -30.01 29.43
N GLN A 183 6.66 -29.78 30.72
CA GLN A 183 6.77 -28.45 31.30
C GLN A 183 7.98 -27.65 30.76
N ALA A 184 9.06 -28.35 30.35
CA ALA A 184 10.22 -27.73 29.72
C ALA A 184 9.97 -27.25 28.29
N LEU A 185 9.01 -27.85 27.57
CA LEU A 185 8.65 -27.48 26.20
C LEU A 185 7.69 -26.28 26.14
N ALA A 186 6.84 -26.09 27.14
CA ALA A 186 5.77 -25.11 27.12
C ALA A 186 6.25 -23.67 26.84
N PRO A 187 7.34 -23.15 27.43
CA PRO A 187 7.80 -21.78 27.15
C PRO A 187 8.30 -21.60 25.71
N GLY A 188 9.02 -22.59 25.18
CA GLY A 188 9.56 -22.54 23.81
C GLY A 188 8.46 -22.60 22.74
N VAL A 189 7.48 -23.48 22.92
CA VAL A 189 6.34 -23.59 22.01
C VAL A 189 5.46 -22.34 22.08
N SER A 190 5.19 -21.82 23.28
CA SER A 190 4.42 -20.60 23.47
C SER A 190 5.10 -19.38 22.82
N GLY A 191 6.42 -19.25 23.01
CA GLY A 191 7.20 -18.20 22.37
C GLY A 191 7.24 -18.32 20.83
N ALA A 192 7.25 -19.54 20.31
CA ALA A 192 7.19 -19.80 18.88
C ALA A 192 5.85 -19.34 18.28
N LEU A 193 4.73 -19.68 18.91
CA LEU A 193 3.40 -19.31 18.43
C LEU A 193 3.17 -17.80 18.42
N LEU A 194 3.88 -17.04 19.25
CA LEU A 194 3.80 -15.58 19.28
C LEU A 194 4.24 -14.92 17.97
N THR A 195 5.10 -15.57 17.18
CA THR A 195 5.55 -15.01 15.88
C THR A 195 4.53 -15.11 14.76
N THR A 196 3.44 -15.86 14.96
CA THR A 196 2.38 -16.09 13.96
C THR A 196 1.08 -15.36 14.27
N VAL A 197 0.91 -14.89 15.50
CA VAL A 197 -0.27 -14.15 15.97
C VAL A 197 -0.09 -12.67 15.75
#